data_1bb0286d6522675269373bb2eabd14da
#
_entry.id   1bb0286d6522675269373bb2eabd14da
#
_cell.length_a   1.000
_cell.length_b   1.000
_cell.length_c   1.000
_cell.angle_alpha   90.00
_cell.angle_beta   90.00
_cell.angle_gamma   90.00
#
_symmetry.space_group_name_H-M   'P 1'
#
loop_
_entity.id
_entity.type
_entity.pdbx_description
1 polymer ?
#
loop_
_entity_poly.entity_id
_entity_poly.type
_entity_poly.pdbx_seq_one_letter_code
_entity_poly.pdbx_strand_id
1 'polypeptide(L)'
;MKKKAGNLVIGIIFLAGLSLLLYPFVANQWNNYRQKQLISGYEQVVSEKEAAEGIDYDAERKKAEDYNEALLPCVLPDSFALAESSGVDPVYMNTLNIAGDEMMGSVEIPKINIKIPIYHTTEEEVLNKGAGHLEGSSLPVGGPSTHAVISAHRGLPSATLFTDL
;
A
#
# COMPACT_ATOMS: atom_id res chain seq x y z
N MET A 1 0.83 52.63 -17.29
CA MET A 1 0.31 51.72 -16.22
C MET A 1 -0.40 50.48 -16.81
N LYS A 2 -1.26 50.58 -17.84
CA LYS A 2 -2.02 49.45 -18.42
C LYS A 2 -1.15 48.30 -18.97
N LYS A 3 0.00 48.57 -19.61
CA LYS A 3 0.92 47.54 -20.14
C LYS A 3 1.59 46.72 -19.04
N LYS A 4 1.94 47.34 -17.89
CA LYS A 4 2.55 46.59 -16.75
C LYS A 4 1.52 45.65 -16.08
N ALA A 5 0.27 46.07 -15.97
CA ALA A 5 -0.82 45.25 -15.46
C ALA A 5 -1.10 44.04 -16.38
N GLY A 6 -1.08 44.24 -17.70
CA GLY A 6 -1.23 43.15 -18.68
C GLY A 6 -0.11 42.10 -18.56
N ASN A 7 1.14 42.54 -18.47
CA ASN A 7 2.27 41.62 -18.31
C ASN A 7 2.21 40.84 -16.98
N LEU A 8 1.73 41.47 -15.91
CA LEU A 8 1.52 40.79 -14.61
C LEU A 8 0.48 39.69 -14.72
N VAL A 9 -0.67 39.98 -15.39
CA VAL A 9 -1.74 38.99 -15.60
C VAL A 9 -1.24 37.81 -16.42
N ILE A 10 -0.50 38.07 -17.51
CA ILE A 10 0.11 37.01 -18.33
C ILE A 10 1.07 36.17 -17.51
N GLY A 11 1.90 36.79 -16.66
CA GLY A 11 2.82 36.10 -15.77
C GLY A 11 2.09 35.18 -14.77
N ILE A 12 0.98 35.65 -14.18
CA ILE A 12 0.16 34.84 -13.26
C ILE A 12 -0.46 33.64 -13.97
N ILE A 13 -1.03 33.85 -15.17
CA ILE A 13 -1.63 32.77 -15.97
C ILE A 13 -0.55 31.74 -16.35
N PHE A 14 0.63 32.20 -16.76
CA PHE A 14 1.75 31.32 -17.09
C PHE A 14 2.19 30.48 -15.89
N LEU A 15 2.36 31.11 -14.72
CA LEU A 15 2.75 30.40 -13.50
C LEU A 15 1.68 29.39 -13.04
N ALA A 16 0.40 29.76 -13.16
CA ALA A 16 -0.70 28.84 -12.85
C ALA A 16 -0.69 27.61 -13.80
N GLY A 17 -0.53 27.84 -15.10
CA GLY A 17 -0.42 26.76 -16.08
C GLY A 17 0.80 25.88 -15.86
N LEU A 18 1.95 26.47 -15.55
CA LEU A 18 3.18 25.74 -15.22
C LEU A 18 3.02 24.91 -13.94
N SER A 19 2.36 25.46 -12.94
CA SER A 19 2.09 24.74 -11.67
C SER A 19 1.20 23.51 -11.90
N LEU A 20 0.16 23.64 -12.72
CA LEU A 20 -0.71 22.51 -13.09
C LEU A 20 0.06 21.44 -13.88
N LEU A 21 0.95 21.85 -14.78
CA LEU A 21 1.78 20.93 -15.55
C LEU A 21 2.79 20.17 -14.68
N LEU A 22 3.39 20.84 -13.70
CA LEU A 22 4.39 20.24 -12.82
C LEU A 22 3.79 19.44 -11.67
N TYR A 23 2.49 19.66 -11.36
CA TYR A 23 1.82 19.01 -10.23
C TYR A 23 1.99 17.49 -10.19
N PRO A 24 1.77 16.72 -11.27
CA PRO A 24 1.92 15.26 -11.22
C PRO A 24 3.34 14.81 -10.85
N PHE A 25 4.35 15.51 -11.37
CA PHE A 25 5.76 15.19 -11.07
C PHE A 25 6.10 15.42 -9.60
N VAL A 26 5.73 16.59 -9.07
CA VAL A 26 6.00 16.95 -7.68
C VAL A 26 5.22 16.04 -6.73
N ALA A 27 3.94 15.81 -7.01
CA ALA A 27 3.08 14.94 -6.21
C ALA A 27 3.59 13.50 -6.18
N ASN A 28 4.02 12.95 -7.33
CA ASN A 28 4.57 11.60 -7.39
C ASN A 28 5.88 11.47 -6.61
N GLN A 29 6.79 12.45 -6.72
CA GLN A 29 8.02 12.47 -5.93
C GLN A 29 7.76 12.54 -4.42
N TRP A 30 6.81 13.36 -4.02
CA TRP A 30 6.38 13.45 -2.63
C TRP A 30 5.79 12.13 -2.12
N ASN A 31 4.96 11.48 -2.92
CA ASN A 31 4.36 10.21 -2.58
C ASN A 31 5.40 9.09 -2.46
N ASN A 32 6.34 9.01 -3.40
CA ASN A 32 7.44 8.05 -3.34
C ASN A 32 8.32 8.26 -2.08
N TYR A 33 8.58 9.52 -1.72
CA TYR A 33 9.29 9.85 -0.48
C TYR A 33 8.51 9.39 0.75
N ARG A 34 7.21 9.65 0.78
CA ARG A 34 6.31 9.25 1.87
C ARG A 34 6.25 7.73 2.04
N GLN A 35 6.14 6.99 0.94
CA GLN A 35 6.15 5.51 0.97
C GLN A 35 7.47 4.96 1.49
N LYS A 36 8.60 5.52 1.08
CA LYS A 36 9.91 5.15 1.63
C LYS A 36 9.98 5.38 3.13
N GLN A 37 9.44 6.49 3.62
CA GLN A 37 9.41 6.77 5.07
C GLN A 37 8.53 5.79 5.84
N LEU A 38 7.36 5.41 5.30
CA LEU A 38 6.49 4.40 5.91
C LEU A 38 7.20 3.05 6.01
N ILE A 39 7.83 2.61 4.92
CA ILE A 39 8.60 1.36 4.91
C ILE A 39 9.79 1.41 5.88
N SER A 40 10.56 2.50 5.88
CA SER A 40 11.69 2.65 6.81
C SER A 40 11.23 2.69 8.27
N GLY A 41 10.10 3.33 8.56
CA GLY A 41 9.50 3.33 9.89
C GLY A 41 9.10 1.93 10.35
N TYR A 42 8.46 1.16 9.48
CA TYR A 42 8.13 -0.23 9.74
C TYR A 42 9.40 -1.07 9.99
N GLU A 43 10.40 -0.99 9.11
CA GLU A 43 11.66 -1.72 9.24
C GLU A 43 12.37 -1.39 10.56
N GLN A 44 12.31 -0.12 11.00
CA GLN A 44 12.87 0.31 12.28
C GLN A 44 12.11 -0.33 13.46
N VAL A 45 10.78 -0.27 13.48
CA VAL A 45 9.96 -0.85 14.56
C VAL A 45 10.18 -2.36 14.65
N VAL A 46 10.22 -3.06 13.51
CA VAL A 46 10.51 -4.50 13.46
C VAL A 46 11.90 -4.80 14.02
N SER A 47 12.92 -4.03 13.61
CA SER A 47 14.30 -4.19 14.12
C SER A 47 14.41 -3.92 15.62
N GLU A 48 13.71 -2.92 16.14
CA GLU A 48 13.67 -2.62 17.57
C GLU A 48 13.00 -3.74 18.38
N LYS A 49 11.88 -4.29 17.88
CA LYS A 49 11.20 -5.44 18.49
C LYS A 49 12.07 -6.70 18.46
N GLU A 50 12.73 -6.96 17.34
CA GLU A 50 13.66 -8.08 17.19
C GLU A 50 14.81 -7.99 18.22
N ALA A 51 15.38 -6.79 18.40
CA ALA A 51 16.46 -6.56 19.36
C ALA A 51 16.02 -6.67 20.83
N ALA A 52 14.76 -6.31 21.12
CA ALA A 52 14.24 -6.26 22.49
C ALA A 52 13.68 -7.62 22.97
N GLU A 53 12.93 -8.30 22.13
CA GLU A 53 12.11 -9.46 22.50
C GLU A 53 12.47 -10.71 21.68
N GLY A 54 13.14 -10.53 20.53
CA GLY A 54 13.30 -11.55 19.51
C GLY A 54 11.99 -11.78 18.74
N ILE A 55 12.08 -11.86 17.42
CA ILE A 55 10.93 -12.21 16.58
C ILE A 55 11.13 -13.61 16.04
N ASP A 56 10.21 -14.51 16.36
CA ASP A 56 10.19 -15.83 15.74
C ASP A 56 9.52 -15.76 14.36
N TYR A 57 10.32 -15.43 13.35
CA TYR A 57 9.84 -15.34 11.95
C TYR A 57 9.30 -16.67 11.42
N ASP A 58 9.83 -17.80 11.90
CA ASP A 58 9.34 -19.11 11.49
C ASP A 58 7.95 -19.37 12.07
N ALA A 59 7.71 -18.95 13.31
CA ALA A 59 6.38 -19.02 13.92
C ALA A 59 5.39 -18.08 13.23
N GLU A 60 5.79 -16.85 12.89
CA GLU A 60 4.92 -15.92 12.16
C GLU A 60 4.59 -16.41 10.74
N ARG A 61 5.59 -16.96 10.05
CA ARG A 61 5.38 -17.59 8.76
C ARG A 61 4.44 -18.78 8.86
N LYS A 62 4.63 -19.64 9.87
CA LYS A 62 3.75 -20.78 10.08
C LYS A 62 2.31 -20.37 10.36
N LYS A 63 2.07 -19.32 11.14
CA LYS A 63 0.71 -18.78 11.32
C LYS A 63 0.07 -18.37 9.99
N ALA A 64 0.84 -17.74 9.12
CA ALA A 64 0.35 -17.34 7.80
C ALA A 64 0.10 -18.55 6.88
N GLU A 65 0.94 -19.58 6.94
CA GLU A 65 0.74 -20.84 6.24
C GLU A 65 -0.50 -21.58 6.74
N ASP A 66 -0.67 -21.67 8.07
CA ASP A 66 -1.84 -22.29 8.70
C ASP A 66 -3.15 -21.54 8.34
N TYR A 67 -3.09 -20.19 8.29
CA TYR A 67 -4.21 -19.40 7.78
C TYR A 67 -4.53 -19.74 6.33
N ASN A 68 -3.51 -19.82 5.46
CA ASN A 68 -3.69 -20.16 4.04
C ASN A 68 -4.28 -21.57 3.84
N GLU A 69 -3.89 -22.54 4.67
CA GLU A 69 -4.44 -23.90 4.66
C GLU A 69 -5.91 -23.94 5.13
N ALA A 70 -6.26 -23.07 6.07
CA ALA A 70 -7.63 -22.95 6.58
C ALA A 70 -8.58 -22.24 5.62
N LEU A 71 -8.06 -21.47 4.63
CA LEU A 71 -8.87 -20.89 3.59
C LEU A 71 -9.52 -22.03 2.77
N LEU A 72 -10.83 -22.10 2.83
CA LEU A 72 -11.55 -23.07 2.01
C LEU A 72 -11.20 -22.83 0.53
N PRO A 73 -11.08 -23.88 -0.30
CA PRO A 73 -10.89 -23.76 -1.73
C PRO A 73 -12.19 -23.21 -2.34
N CYS A 74 -12.44 -21.96 -2.13
CA CYS A 74 -13.67 -21.31 -2.54
C CYS A 74 -13.41 -19.91 -3.06
N VAL A 75 -14.20 -19.59 -4.03
CA VAL A 75 -14.52 -18.30 -4.61
C VAL A 75 -14.07 -17.15 -3.67
N LEU A 76 -13.14 -16.34 -4.14
CA LEU A 76 -12.82 -15.06 -3.50
C LEU A 76 -14.15 -14.37 -3.20
N PRO A 77 -14.43 -14.02 -1.95
CA PRO A 77 -15.67 -13.34 -1.63
C PRO A 77 -15.75 -12.06 -2.45
N ASP A 78 -16.91 -11.81 -3.04
CA ASP A 78 -17.17 -10.54 -3.70
C ASP A 78 -16.99 -9.42 -2.66
N SER A 79 -16.46 -8.26 -3.10
CA SER A 79 -16.29 -7.10 -2.24
C SER A 79 -17.57 -6.69 -1.50
N PHE A 80 -18.74 -6.99 -2.09
CA PHE A 80 -20.04 -6.80 -1.46
C PHE A 80 -20.31 -7.83 -0.36
N ALA A 81 -19.90 -9.09 -0.55
CA ALA A 81 -20.06 -10.13 0.45
C ALA A 81 -19.14 -9.90 1.67
N LEU A 82 -17.95 -9.31 1.46
CA LEU A 82 -17.07 -8.86 2.55
C LEU A 82 -17.65 -7.68 3.33
N ALA A 83 -18.32 -6.76 2.66
CA ALA A 83 -18.98 -5.62 3.31
C ALA A 83 -20.24 -6.03 4.13
N GLU A 84 -20.88 -7.15 3.77
CA GLU A 84 -22.03 -7.70 4.50
C GLU A 84 -21.60 -8.65 5.63
N SER A 85 -20.39 -9.22 5.59
CA SER A 85 -19.84 -9.99 6.70
C SER A 85 -19.48 -9.03 7.84
N SER A 86 -20.01 -9.27 9.01
CA SER A 86 -19.89 -8.41 10.20
C SER A 86 -18.47 -8.37 10.77
N GLY A 87 -17.56 -7.67 10.10
CA GLY A 87 -16.22 -7.36 10.56
C GLY A 87 -15.11 -8.20 9.89
N VAL A 88 -13.92 -7.62 9.88
CA VAL A 88 -12.69 -8.26 9.39
C VAL A 88 -12.28 -9.37 10.37
N ASP A 89 -11.81 -10.52 9.86
CA ASP A 89 -11.34 -11.64 10.69
C ASP A 89 -10.18 -11.20 11.60
N PRO A 90 -10.30 -11.31 12.93
CA PRO A 90 -9.23 -10.96 13.84
C PRO A 90 -7.96 -11.81 13.65
N VAL A 91 -8.07 -13.07 13.20
CA VAL A 91 -6.92 -13.92 12.89
C VAL A 91 -6.15 -13.34 11.71
N TYR A 92 -6.86 -12.94 10.66
CA TYR A 92 -6.30 -12.25 9.52
C TYR A 92 -5.55 -10.97 9.92
N MET A 93 -6.18 -10.08 10.69
CA MET A 93 -5.61 -8.80 11.09
C MET A 93 -4.38 -8.92 11.99
N ASN A 94 -4.26 -10.02 12.75
CA ASN A 94 -3.12 -10.25 13.63
C ASN A 94 -1.98 -11.04 12.98
N THR A 95 -2.21 -11.66 11.82
CA THR A 95 -1.18 -12.44 11.13
C THR A 95 -0.35 -11.51 10.25
N LEU A 96 0.99 -11.60 10.33
CA LEU A 96 1.94 -10.70 9.67
C LEU A 96 1.87 -9.23 10.12
N ASN A 97 1.21 -8.93 11.23
CA ASN A 97 1.13 -7.58 11.79
C ASN A 97 2.21 -7.35 12.86
N ILE A 98 3.48 -7.53 12.49
CA ILE A 98 4.62 -7.52 13.41
C ILE A 98 4.79 -6.15 14.08
N ALA A 99 4.66 -5.06 13.33
CA ALA A 99 4.78 -3.71 13.87
C ALA A 99 3.54 -3.26 14.68
N GLY A 100 2.37 -3.84 14.42
CA GLY A 100 1.11 -3.47 15.06
C GLY A 100 0.44 -2.24 14.41
N ASP A 101 0.82 -1.92 13.17
CA ASP A 101 0.32 -0.79 12.38
C ASP A 101 -0.46 -1.23 11.12
N GLU A 102 -0.86 -2.53 11.11
CA GLU A 102 -1.57 -3.18 10.00
C GLU A 102 -0.74 -3.37 8.72
N MET A 103 0.54 -2.98 8.74
CA MET A 103 1.45 -3.23 7.64
C MET A 103 1.99 -4.66 7.70
N MET A 104 1.77 -5.42 6.62
CA MET A 104 2.28 -6.80 6.46
C MET A 104 3.72 -6.84 5.97
N GLY A 105 4.13 -5.82 5.21
CA GLY A 105 5.42 -5.77 4.54
C GLY A 105 5.42 -4.80 3.36
N SER A 106 6.22 -5.07 2.36
CA SER A 106 6.29 -4.25 1.15
C SER A 106 6.40 -5.10 -0.11
N VAL A 107 5.83 -4.60 -1.22
CA VAL A 107 6.04 -5.16 -2.55
C VAL A 107 7.01 -4.28 -3.32
N GLU A 108 8.00 -4.92 -3.93
CA GLU A 108 8.96 -4.26 -4.81
C GLU A 108 8.86 -4.86 -6.21
N ILE A 109 8.67 -3.99 -7.21
CA ILE A 109 8.62 -4.38 -8.62
C ILE A 109 9.69 -3.57 -9.37
N PRO A 110 10.91 -4.12 -9.50
CA PRO A 110 12.04 -3.39 -10.08
C PRO A 110 11.81 -2.96 -11.53
N LYS A 111 11.04 -3.73 -12.29
CA LYS A 111 10.74 -3.45 -13.70
C LYS A 111 10.06 -2.08 -13.90
N ILE A 112 9.24 -1.67 -12.96
CA ILE A 112 8.53 -0.38 -12.98
C ILE A 112 9.01 0.56 -11.88
N ASN A 113 10.11 0.20 -11.21
CA ASN A 113 10.79 1.00 -10.19
C ASN A 113 9.86 1.48 -9.05
N ILE A 114 9.05 0.57 -8.53
CA ILE A 114 8.18 0.85 -7.38
C ILE A 114 8.55 -0.03 -6.19
N LYS A 115 8.44 0.53 -4.98
CA LYS A 115 8.43 -0.15 -3.70
C LYS A 115 7.36 0.49 -2.85
N ILE A 116 6.30 -0.26 -2.53
CA ILE A 116 5.13 0.25 -1.80
C ILE A 116 4.79 -0.66 -0.62
N PRO A 117 4.28 -0.10 0.50
CA PRO A 117 3.84 -0.88 1.64
C PRO A 117 2.57 -1.67 1.29
N ILE A 118 2.45 -2.86 1.89
CA ILE A 118 1.25 -3.70 1.84
C ILE A 118 0.62 -3.68 3.22
N TYR A 119 -0.66 -3.36 3.26
CA TYR A 119 -1.48 -3.35 4.48
C TYR A 119 -2.56 -4.44 4.42
N HIS A 120 -3.12 -4.75 5.58
CA HIS A 120 -4.33 -5.54 5.66
C HIS A 120 -5.50 -4.78 5.01
N THR A 121 -6.44 -5.50 4.45
CA THR A 121 -7.67 -5.05 3.78
C THR A 121 -7.44 -4.24 2.49
N THR A 122 -8.53 -3.99 1.78
CA THR A 122 -8.54 -3.18 0.55
C THR A 122 -9.48 -1.98 0.70
N GLU A 123 -9.65 -1.48 1.93
CA GLU A 123 -10.44 -0.30 2.19
C GLU A 123 -9.82 0.95 1.55
N GLU A 124 -10.64 1.93 1.26
CA GLU A 124 -10.21 3.17 0.58
C GLU A 124 -9.07 3.87 1.34
N GLU A 125 -9.12 3.89 2.67
CA GLU A 125 -8.07 4.49 3.50
C GLU A 125 -6.73 3.78 3.35
N VAL A 126 -6.74 2.46 3.19
CA VAL A 126 -5.56 1.62 2.94
C VAL A 126 -5.01 1.90 1.54
N LEU A 127 -5.86 1.85 0.52
CA LEU A 127 -5.46 2.07 -0.87
C LEU A 127 -4.93 3.49 -1.12
N ASN A 128 -5.32 4.47 -0.31
CA ASN A 128 -4.77 5.82 -0.33
C ASN A 128 -3.36 5.92 0.30
N LYS A 129 -2.96 4.93 1.12
CA LYS A 129 -1.63 4.87 1.76
C LYS A 129 -0.62 4.03 0.96
N GLY A 130 -1.09 2.93 0.35
CA GLY A 130 -0.23 1.97 -0.33
C GLY A 130 -1.01 0.91 -1.09
N ALA A 131 -0.55 -0.33 -1.00
CA ALA A 131 -1.28 -1.50 -1.49
C ALA A 131 -2.04 -2.17 -0.35
N GLY A 132 -3.18 -2.75 -0.65
CA GLY A 132 -4.00 -3.53 0.26
C GLY A 132 -4.04 -5.00 -0.13
N HIS A 133 -3.95 -5.88 0.84
CA HIS A 133 -4.16 -7.30 0.65
C HIS A 133 -5.65 -7.62 0.74
N LEU A 134 -6.18 -8.37 -0.22
CA LEU A 134 -7.59 -8.77 -0.24
C LEU A 134 -7.82 -9.90 0.76
N GLU A 135 -8.59 -9.63 1.81
CA GLU A 135 -9.05 -10.64 2.76
C GLU A 135 -9.76 -11.80 2.04
N GLY A 136 -9.52 -13.02 2.50
CA GLY A 136 -10.03 -14.24 1.83
C GLY A 136 -9.15 -14.74 0.69
N SER A 137 -8.13 -13.99 0.26
CA SER A 137 -7.03 -14.53 -0.55
C SER A 137 -5.89 -15.02 0.35
N SER A 138 -4.99 -15.83 -0.19
CA SER A 138 -3.84 -16.32 0.58
C SER A 138 -2.92 -15.17 1.00
N LEU A 139 -2.44 -15.20 2.25
CA LEU A 139 -1.40 -14.31 2.72
C LEU A 139 -0.12 -14.46 1.86
N PRO A 140 0.64 -13.36 1.63
CA PRO A 140 1.70 -13.32 0.62
C PRO A 140 3.03 -13.94 1.11
N VAL A 141 2.97 -15.12 1.71
CA VAL A 141 4.14 -15.89 2.17
C VAL A 141 4.61 -16.93 1.17
N GLY A 142 3.90 -17.08 0.06
CA GLY A 142 4.18 -18.09 -0.96
C GLY A 142 3.69 -19.48 -0.56
N GLY A 143 4.13 -20.49 -1.32
CA GLY A 143 3.75 -21.87 -1.10
C GLY A 143 2.93 -22.46 -2.26
N PRO A 144 2.84 -23.80 -2.36
CA PRO A 144 2.05 -24.45 -3.40
C PRO A 144 0.55 -24.19 -3.18
N SER A 145 -0.17 -24.01 -4.27
CA SER A 145 -1.63 -23.78 -4.26
C SER A 145 -2.09 -22.51 -3.50
N THR A 146 -1.19 -21.54 -3.29
CA THR A 146 -1.52 -20.24 -2.72
C THR A 146 -1.74 -19.19 -3.81
N HIS A 147 -2.67 -18.28 -3.56
CA HIS A 147 -2.99 -17.15 -4.46
C HIS A 147 -3.23 -15.89 -3.63
N ALA A 148 -2.20 -15.06 -3.48
CA ALA A 148 -2.30 -13.77 -2.80
C ALA A 148 -2.76 -12.68 -3.78
N VAL A 149 -3.76 -11.90 -3.38
CA VAL A 149 -4.28 -10.78 -4.16
C VAL A 149 -3.91 -9.47 -3.48
N ILE A 150 -3.12 -8.66 -4.19
CA ILE A 150 -2.68 -7.34 -3.72
C ILE A 150 -3.24 -6.29 -4.67
N SER A 151 -3.96 -5.32 -4.12
CA SER A 151 -4.62 -4.25 -4.85
C SER A 151 -3.95 -2.91 -4.54
N ALA A 152 -3.84 -2.04 -5.54
CA ALA A 152 -3.45 -0.65 -5.36
C ALA A 152 -4.09 0.21 -6.46
N HIS A 153 -4.20 1.50 -6.18
CA HIS A 153 -4.74 2.44 -7.16
C HIS A 153 -3.92 2.48 -8.45
N ARG A 154 -4.63 2.70 -9.56
CA ARG A 154 -4.08 2.96 -10.88
C ARG A 154 -4.58 4.32 -11.38
N GLY A 155 -3.68 5.09 -12.00
CA GLY A 155 -4.07 6.34 -12.67
C GLY A 155 -4.33 7.52 -11.74
N LEU A 156 -3.83 7.50 -10.50
CA LEU A 156 -3.88 8.66 -9.62
C LEU A 156 -2.91 9.75 -10.11
N PRO A 157 -3.37 11.01 -10.25
CA PRO A 157 -2.49 12.12 -10.65
C PRO A 157 -1.34 12.37 -9.66
N SER A 158 -1.51 11.94 -8.42
CA SER A 158 -0.58 12.17 -7.30
C SER A 158 0.35 11.02 -7.00
N ALA A 159 0.12 9.82 -7.57
CA ALA A 159 0.91 8.63 -7.25
C ALA A 159 0.91 7.62 -8.40
N THR A 160 2.08 7.09 -8.72
CA THR A 160 2.22 6.07 -9.78
C THR A 160 1.61 4.75 -9.34
N LEU A 161 1.87 4.29 -8.11
CA LEU A 161 1.41 3.00 -7.58
C LEU A 161 1.47 1.89 -8.65
N PHE A 162 0.34 1.25 -8.97
CA PHE A 162 0.25 0.19 -10.00
C PHE A 162 -0.11 0.71 -11.40
N THR A 163 0.15 1.99 -11.70
CA THR A 163 -0.18 2.58 -13.02
C THR A 163 0.57 1.92 -14.18
N ASP A 164 1.81 1.52 -13.96
CA ASP A 164 2.70 0.97 -14.98
C ASP A 164 2.81 -0.58 -14.92
N LEU A 165 1.87 -1.23 -14.23
CA LEU A 165 1.81 -2.68 -14.06
C LEU A 165 1.32 -3.36 -15.34
#